data_9cd39ac8639cb4e265445b394ac8fb9e
#
_entry.id   9cd39ac8639cb4e265445b394ac8fb9e
#
_cell.length_a   1.000
_cell.length_b   1.000
_cell.length_c   1.000
_cell.angle_alpha   90.00
_cell.angle_beta   90.00
_cell.angle_gamma   90.00
#
_symmetry.space_group_name_H-M   'P 1'
#
loop_
_entity.id
_entity.type
_entity.pdbx_description
1 polymer ?
#
loop_
_entity_poly.entity_id
_entity_poly.type
_entity_poly.pdbx_seq_one_letter_code
_entity_poly.pdbx_strand_id
1 'polypeptide(L)'
;MRLRNQLIGGTVALALLSGGADAAYASIQNLTASKAGAQPYAQSKSAVANIVDITNLRKGPGLDYDIVARAKAGDSFPIVSSKGDWYQVTLSGGGTAYVANWVVETVGASGGQTSTNNGQKPDSGKPPGSNQDKEVIVNIVDTTNLRKGPGLDYEIVTKARAGESFPVVSIKGDWYQVSLPSGGTAYVANWVVNTGVASQSGSKVYIYHTHNRESWKNVSSSSKGSSVDDPKVNITLVGKQLAQSLQKKGIPTMVEETDFTARLNEQKLSYTQAYNESRKAVDKAMKSHASLSYFFDIHRDADVPRSKTTVTINGKTYARIMFVIGDANPTYKENKKFADALNELLNKKYPGISRGVLTKSAHQGNAEYNQSVSNGSLLLEFGGINNTLQENLQTAEAFADVFAEYYKSIK
;
A
#
# COMPACT_ATOMS: atom_id res chain seq x y z
N MET A 1 -35.65 -57.48 1.04
CA MET A 1 -35.02 -58.41 0.11
C MET A 1 -33.54 -58.14 0.10
N ARG A 2 -32.77 -59.09 0.57
CA ARG A 2 -31.30 -59.11 0.71
C ARG A 2 -30.65 -59.33 -0.64
N LEU A 3 -29.40 -58.82 -0.79
CA LEU A 3 -28.24 -59.42 -1.46
C LEU A 3 -27.20 -58.29 -1.61
N ARG A 4 -26.14 -58.21 -0.89
CA ARG A 4 -24.87 -59.00 -0.72
C ARG A 4 -23.88 -58.79 -1.90
N ASN A 5 -22.79 -58.12 -1.55
CA ASN A 5 -21.35 -58.42 -1.75
C ASN A 5 -20.80 -58.62 -3.19
N GLN A 6 -19.72 -57.93 -3.53
CA GLN A 6 -18.38 -58.57 -3.50
C GLN A 6 -17.23 -57.52 -3.58
N LEU A 7 -16.27 -57.75 -2.70
CA LEU A 7 -14.91 -57.25 -2.74
C LEU A 7 -14.10 -57.98 -3.82
N ILE A 8 -13.21 -57.26 -4.51
CA ILE A 8 -12.01 -57.87 -5.08
C ILE A 8 -10.82 -56.99 -4.70
N GLY A 9 -9.97 -57.56 -3.87
CA GLY A 9 -8.65 -57.05 -3.53
C GLY A 9 -7.63 -57.45 -4.61
N GLY A 10 -6.64 -56.63 -4.80
CA GLY A 10 -5.47 -56.91 -5.62
C GLY A 10 -4.22 -56.33 -4.98
N THR A 11 -3.55 -57.21 -4.26
CA THR A 11 -2.19 -57.03 -3.71
C THR A 11 -1.16 -57.39 -4.77
N VAL A 12 -0.16 -56.53 -5.04
CA VAL A 12 1.11 -56.95 -5.65
C VAL A 12 2.19 -56.03 -5.08
N ALA A 13 2.92 -56.53 -4.17
CA ALA A 13 4.25 -57.08 -4.11
C ALA A 13 5.40 -56.11 -4.38
N LEU A 14 6.10 -55.90 -3.31
CA LEU A 14 7.43 -55.34 -3.08
C LEU A 14 8.51 -56.07 -3.87
N ALA A 15 9.39 -55.37 -4.55
CA ALA A 15 10.69 -55.92 -4.95
C ALA A 15 11.81 -54.91 -4.58
N LEU A 16 12.51 -55.33 -3.54
CA LEU A 16 13.85 -54.81 -3.17
C LEU A 16 14.88 -55.40 -4.16
N LEU A 17 15.74 -54.56 -4.72
CA LEU A 17 17.05 -55.01 -5.18
C LEU A 17 18.13 -54.02 -4.70
N SER A 18 18.96 -54.59 -3.88
CA SER A 18 20.20 -54.12 -3.31
C SER A 18 21.37 -54.30 -4.29
N GLY A 19 22.35 -53.47 -4.17
CA GLY A 19 23.71 -53.59 -4.74
C GLY A 19 24.15 -52.32 -5.47
N GLY A 20 25.29 -51.78 -5.27
CA GLY A 20 26.47 -52.05 -4.56
C GLY A 20 27.45 -50.91 -4.75
N ALA A 21 28.27 -50.68 -3.77
CA ALA A 21 29.35 -49.69 -3.75
C ALA A 21 30.41 -49.97 -4.86
N ASP A 22 31.08 -48.92 -5.34
CA ASP A 22 32.54 -48.80 -5.13
C ASP A 22 33.12 -47.58 -5.93
N ALA A 23 33.82 -46.80 -5.20
CA ALA A 23 35.07 -46.11 -5.40
C ALA A 23 35.62 -45.84 -6.84
N ALA A 24 35.96 -44.60 -7.09
CA ALA A 24 37.13 -44.21 -7.88
C ALA A 24 37.76 -42.95 -7.31
N TYR A 25 38.79 -43.17 -6.46
CA TYR A 25 39.86 -42.21 -6.17
C TYR A 25 40.85 -42.26 -7.34
N ALA A 26 41.21 -41.09 -7.91
CA ALA A 26 42.48 -40.83 -8.57
C ALA A 26 42.64 -39.33 -8.81
N SER A 27 43.38 -38.67 -7.98
CA SER A 27 44.67 -37.99 -8.09
C SER A 27 45.09 -37.57 -9.51
N ILE A 28 45.26 -36.26 -9.69
CA ILE A 28 46.35 -35.72 -10.51
C ILE A 28 46.97 -34.52 -9.78
N GLN A 29 48.27 -34.67 -9.60
CA GLN A 29 49.17 -33.67 -9.04
C GLN A 29 49.60 -32.65 -10.09
N ASN A 30 49.89 -31.46 -9.58
CA ASN A 30 50.94 -30.52 -10.01
C ASN A 30 50.90 -29.94 -11.41
N LEU A 31 50.61 -28.63 -11.42
CA LEU A 31 51.40 -27.71 -12.25
C LEU A 31 51.81 -26.48 -11.45
N THR A 32 53.08 -26.24 -11.45
CA THR A 32 53.88 -25.29 -10.69
C THR A 32 53.61 -23.84 -11.07
N ALA A 33 53.54 -23.03 -10.05
CA ALA A 33 54.03 -21.67 -9.82
C ALA A 33 54.22 -20.71 -11.00
N SER A 34 53.50 -19.59 -10.95
CA SER A 34 54.05 -18.29 -11.27
C SER A 34 53.60 -17.29 -10.21
N LYS A 35 54.56 -16.74 -9.46
CA LYS A 35 54.39 -15.64 -8.51
C LYS A 35 54.08 -14.37 -9.28
N ALA A 36 52.85 -13.85 -9.12
CA ALA A 36 52.55 -12.44 -9.30
C ALA A 36 51.81 -11.97 -8.06
N GLY A 37 52.28 -10.91 -7.45
CA GLY A 37 51.91 -10.44 -6.13
C GLY A 37 50.43 -10.22 -5.96
N ALA A 38 49.81 -10.91 -5.00
CA ALA A 38 48.47 -10.63 -4.51
C ALA A 38 48.57 -9.40 -3.61
N GLN A 39 48.07 -8.28 -4.10
CA GLN A 39 47.63 -7.18 -3.26
C GLN A 39 46.44 -7.67 -2.43
N PRO A 40 46.35 -7.36 -1.14
CA PRO A 40 45.21 -7.74 -0.35
C PRO A 40 43.99 -6.98 -0.87
N TYR A 41 42.98 -7.71 -1.37
CA TYR A 41 41.67 -7.19 -1.63
C TYR A 41 41.12 -6.59 -0.31
N ALA A 42 40.97 -5.28 -0.28
CA ALA A 42 40.23 -4.61 0.77
C ALA A 42 38.83 -5.20 0.77
N GLN A 43 38.45 -5.86 1.86
CA GLN A 43 37.06 -6.26 2.11
C GLN A 43 36.22 -5.00 2.10
N SER A 44 35.44 -4.79 1.04
CA SER A 44 34.38 -3.81 1.03
C SER A 44 33.43 -4.22 2.16
N LYS A 45 33.27 -3.35 3.15
CA LYS A 45 32.26 -3.55 4.19
C LYS A 45 30.90 -3.66 3.49
N SER A 46 30.32 -4.87 3.46
CA SER A 46 28.98 -5.11 2.95
C SER A 46 28.01 -4.23 3.71
N ALA A 47 27.14 -3.53 2.99
CA ALA A 47 26.07 -2.77 3.61
C ALA A 47 25.18 -3.72 4.43
N VAL A 48 24.70 -3.26 5.58
CA VAL A 48 23.86 -4.03 6.50
C VAL A 48 22.48 -3.39 6.59
N ALA A 49 21.47 -4.20 6.45
CA ALA A 49 20.07 -3.85 6.65
C ALA A 49 19.72 -4.03 8.14
N ASN A 50 19.51 -2.95 8.87
CA ASN A 50 19.02 -2.97 10.24
C ASN A 50 17.49 -2.80 10.21
N ILE A 51 16.77 -3.76 10.74
CA ILE A 51 15.32 -3.75 10.76
C ILE A 51 14.81 -2.74 11.80
N VAL A 52 13.94 -1.84 11.38
CA VAL A 52 13.40 -0.78 12.25
C VAL A 52 12.03 -1.10 12.81
N ASP A 53 11.29 -2.04 12.19
CA ASP A 53 9.99 -2.53 12.68
C ASP A 53 9.82 -4.01 12.32
N ILE A 54 8.87 -4.69 12.99
CA ILE A 54 8.56 -6.10 12.69
C ILE A 54 8.16 -6.21 11.22
N THR A 55 8.87 -7.09 10.48
CA THR A 55 8.64 -7.27 9.05
C THR A 55 8.76 -8.71 8.60
N ASN A 56 8.26 -9.00 7.41
CA ASN A 56 8.39 -10.29 6.77
C ASN A 56 9.56 -10.27 5.79
N LEU A 57 10.42 -11.28 5.87
CA LEU A 57 11.45 -11.60 4.90
C LEU A 57 10.85 -12.56 3.87
N ARG A 58 11.01 -12.26 2.56
CA ARG A 58 10.27 -12.94 1.49
C ARG A 58 11.19 -13.61 0.48
N LYS A 59 10.67 -14.57 -0.30
CA LYS A 59 11.41 -15.25 -1.37
C LYS A 59 11.78 -14.35 -2.54
N GLY A 60 11.07 -13.24 -2.73
CA GLY A 60 11.28 -12.30 -3.84
C GLY A 60 10.95 -10.86 -3.48
N PRO A 61 11.30 -9.90 -4.37
CA PRO A 61 11.15 -8.47 -4.16
C PRO A 61 9.71 -8.02 -4.47
N GLY A 62 8.79 -8.29 -3.53
CA GLY A 62 7.37 -7.93 -3.63
C GLY A 62 6.58 -8.48 -2.45
N LEU A 63 5.43 -7.87 -2.17
CA LEU A 63 4.53 -8.31 -1.10
C LEU A 63 3.77 -9.60 -1.43
N ASP A 64 3.76 -10.01 -2.67
CA ASP A 64 3.14 -11.21 -3.22
C ASP A 64 3.99 -12.49 -3.10
N TYR A 65 5.29 -12.35 -2.77
CA TYR A 65 6.18 -13.49 -2.58
C TYR A 65 5.98 -14.12 -1.19
N ASP A 66 6.14 -15.46 -1.14
CA ASP A 66 6.06 -16.24 0.10
C ASP A 66 6.98 -15.68 1.19
N ILE A 67 6.49 -15.71 2.42
CA ILE A 67 7.27 -15.36 3.62
C ILE A 67 8.20 -16.52 3.94
N VAL A 68 9.51 -16.27 4.06
CA VAL A 68 10.52 -17.27 4.46
C VAL A 68 10.92 -17.13 5.92
N ALA A 69 10.83 -15.90 6.47
CA ALA A 69 11.14 -15.62 7.86
C ALA A 69 10.46 -14.33 8.31
N ARG A 70 10.46 -14.08 9.63
CA ARG A 70 10.08 -12.79 10.22
C ARG A 70 11.29 -12.18 10.92
N ALA A 71 11.43 -10.87 10.78
CA ALA A 71 12.44 -10.09 11.47
C ALA A 71 11.75 -9.07 12.38
N LYS A 72 12.41 -8.71 13.48
CA LYS A 72 11.95 -7.70 14.46
C LYS A 72 12.89 -6.50 14.48
N ALA A 73 12.43 -5.40 15.01
CA ALA A 73 13.26 -4.22 15.20
C ALA A 73 14.56 -4.57 15.96
N GLY A 74 15.70 -4.11 15.42
CA GLY A 74 17.05 -4.42 15.91
C GLY A 74 17.72 -5.62 15.27
N ASP A 75 17.01 -6.47 14.51
CA ASP A 75 17.63 -7.51 13.71
C ASP A 75 18.44 -6.88 12.57
N SER A 76 19.58 -7.51 12.22
CA SER A 76 20.51 -6.98 11.21
C SER A 76 20.89 -8.07 10.22
N PHE A 77 20.88 -7.73 8.92
CA PHE A 77 21.16 -8.66 7.84
C PHE A 77 22.11 -8.04 6.83
N PRO A 78 23.18 -8.75 6.38
CA PRO A 78 24.03 -8.28 5.29
C PRO A 78 23.23 -8.12 3.99
N ILE A 79 23.35 -6.97 3.33
CA ILE A 79 22.73 -6.71 2.03
C ILE A 79 23.60 -7.32 0.93
N VAL A 80 22.99 -8.14 0.09
CA VAL A 80 23.61 -8.76 -1.08
C VAL A 80 23.37 -7.93 -2.34
N SER A 81 22.15 -7.46 -2.52
CA SER A 81 21.75 -6.64 -3.67
C SER A 81 20.48 -5.83 -3.35
N SER A 82 20.12 -4.92 -4.25
CA SER A 82 18.84 -4.20 -4.22
C SER A 82 18.08 -4.42 -5.53
N LYS A 83 16.74 -4.50 -5.44
CA LYS A 83 15.87 -4.59 -6.61
C LYS A 83 14.61 -3.78 -6.37
N GLY A 84 14.54 -2.60 -6.99
CA GLY A 84 13.49 -1.61 -6.69
C GLY A 84 13.52 -1.23 -5.21
N ASP A 85 12.37 -1.30 -4.55
CA ASP A 85 12.21 -0.98 -3.13
C ASP A 85 12.55 -2.14 -2.18
N TRP A 86 13.33 -3.13 -2.61
CA TRP A 86 13.66 -4.32 -1.84
C TRP A 86 15.16 -4.53 -1.75
N TYR A 87 15.65 -4.86 -0.54
CA TYR A 87 17.00 -5.40 -0.33
C TYR A 87 16.95 -6.91 -0.32
N GLN A 88 17.85 -7.54 -1.08
CA GLN A 88 18.17 -8.94 -0.89
C GLN A 88 19.19 -9.04 0.24
N VAL A 89 18.87 -9.82 1.26
CA VAL A 89 19.69 -9.95 2.46
C VAL A 89 20.04 -11.42 2.71
N THR A 90 21.19 -11.65 3.38
CA THR A 90 21.61 -12.99 3.80
C THR A 90 20.98 -13.33 5.15
N LEU A 91 20.38 -14.52 5.27
CA LEU A 91 19.82 -15.03 6.52
C LEU A 91 20.90 -15.73 7.36
N SER A 92 20.80 -15.62 8.70
CA SER A 92 21.72 -16.26 9.65
C SER A 92 21.77 -17.80 9.57
N GLY A 93 20.69 -18.42 9.09
CA GLY A 93 20.58 -19.85 8.83
C GLY A 93 21.03 -20.29 7.44
N GLY A 94 21.62 -19.39 6.64
CA GLY A 94 21.97 -19.61 5.24
C GLY A 94 20.83 -19.28 4.27
N GLY A 95 21.20 -19.02 3.01
CA GLY A 95 20.26 -18.55 1.98
C GLY A 95 20.01 -17.04 2.01
N THR A 96 19.15 -16.58 1.12
CA THR A 96 18.80 -15.17 0.99
C THR A 96 17.30 -14.95 1.06
N ALA A 97 16.89 -13.75 1.47
CA ALA A 97 15.52 -13.30 1.45
C ALA A 97 15.45 -11.82 1.01
N TYR A 98 14.26 -11.35 0.70
CA TYR A 98 14.02 -9.95 0.39
C TYR A 98 13.29 -9.27 1.54
N VAL A 99 13.76 -8.08 1.89
CA VAL A 99 13.14 -7.18 2.86
C VAL A 99 12.87 -5.84 2.18
N ALA A 100 11.74 -5.26 2.47
CA ALA A 100 11.38 -3.95 1.96
C ALA A 100 12.30 -2.87 2.53
N ASN A 101 12.78 -1.95 1.69
CA ASN A 101 13.73 -0.91 2.10
C ASN A 101 13.12 0.09 3.11
N TRP A 102 11.80 0.27 3.11
CA TRP A 102 11.11 1.19 4.02
C TRP A 102 11.00 0.72 5.48
N VAL A 103 11.38 -0.54 5.77
CA VAL A 103 11.48 -1.08 7.14
C VAL A 103 12.91 -1.36 7.56
N VAL A 104 13.89 -0.73 6.88
CA VAL A 104 15.32 -0.98 7.06
C VAL A 104 16.09 0.33 7.15
N GLU A 105 17.00 0.43 8.12
CA GLU A 105 18.11 1.39 8.11
C GLU A 105 19.39 0.71 7.61
N THR A 106 20.11 1.32 6.65
CA THR A 106 21.36 0.74 6.12
C THR A 106 22.56 1.36 6.79
N VAL A 107 23.52 0.51 7.21
CA VAL A 107 24.81 0.94 7.75
C VAL A 107 25.91 0.41 6.84
N GLY A 108 26.77 1.31 6.33
CA GLY A 108 28.01 0.93 5.66
C GLY A 108 27.99 0.85 4.14
N ALA A 109 27.45 1.84 3.44
CA ALA A 109 27.70 2.06 2.02
C ALA A 109 28.27 3.46 1.78
N SER A 110 29.59 3.59 1.89
CA SER A 110 30.36 4.70 1.28
C SER A 110 30.94 4.19 -0.02
N GLY A 111 30.40 4.65 -1.16
CA GLY A 111 30.94 4.36 -2.50
C GLY A 111 30.02 5.01 -3.53
N GLY A 112 30.20 6.13 -3.85
CA GLY A 112 30.64 7.14 -4.74
C GLY A 112 30.27 6.88 -6.18
N GLN A 113 29.43 7.76 -6.75
CA GLN A 113 29.68 8.30 -8.09
C GLN A 113 29.42 9.79 -8.08
N THR A 114 30.50 10.53 -7.96
CA THR A 114 30.61 11.94 -8.32
C THR A 114 30.47 12.07 -9.83
N SER A 115 29.44 12.74 -10.27
CA SER A 115 29.47 13.46 -11.55
C SER A 115 29.61 14.94 -11.26
N THR A 116 30.85 15.38 -11.39
CA THR A 116 31.20 16.79 -11.51
C THR A 116 30.62 17.35 -12.80
N ASN A 117 29.79 18.37 -12.68
CA ASN A 117 29.70 19.37 -13.73
C ASN A 117 29.71 20.76 -13.13
N ASN A 118 30.71 21.51 -13.62
CA ASN A 118 31.07 22.86 -13.31
C ASN A 118 29.96 23.87 -13.56
N GLY A 119 29.91 24.80 -12.66
CA GLY A 119 29.65 26.21 -12.67
C GLY A 119 28.86 26.82 -13.81
N GLN A 120 27.79 27.48 -13.43
CA GLN A 120 27.57 28.88 -13.77
C GLN A 120 26.41 29.44 -12.94
N LYS A 121 26.69 30.47 -12.20
CA LYS A 121 25.71 31.33 -11.50
C LYS A 121 25.04 32.18 -12.58
N PRO A 122 23.73 32.25 -12.62
CA PRO A 122 23.03 33.42 -13.20
C PRO A 122 22.47 34.31 -12.10
N ASP A 123 22.66 35.48 -12.38
CA ASP A 123 22.30 36.78 -11.84
C ASP A 123 20.85 36.90 -11.33
N SER A 124 20.73 37.73 -10.32
CA SER A 124 19.52 38.22 -9.70
C SER A 124 18.59 38.91 -10.68
N GLY A 125 17.51 38.26 -11.05
CA GLY A 125 16.37 38.81 -11.74
C GLY A 125 15.10 38.64 -10.91
N LYS A 126 14.55 39.78 -10.43
CA LYS A 126 13.27 39.91 -9.73
C LYS A 126 12.13 39.33 -10.57
N PRO A 127 11.29 38.42 -10.03
CA PRO A 127 10.13 37.91 -10.76
C PRO A 127 8.96 38.93 -10.73
N PRO A 128 8.16 38.99 -11.81
CA PRO A 128 6.93 39.78 -11.84
C PRO A 128 5.78 39.02 -11.16
N GLY A 129 5.00 39.74 -10.39
CA GLY A 129 3.58 39.67 -10.11
C GLY A 129 2.92 38.33 -9.79
N SER A 130 2.65 38.14 -8.51
CA SER A 130 1.50 37.50 -7.84
C SER A 130 0.54 36.65 -8.69
N ASN A 131 0.77 35.32 -8.67
CA ASN A 131 -0.30 34.38 -8.49
C ASN A 131 -0.11 33.79 -7.09
N GLN A 132 -1.16 33.76 -6.25
CA GLN A 132 -1.14 33.16 -4.95
C GLN A 132 -0.93 31.64 -5.13
N ASP A 133 0.31 31.19 -5.11
CA ASP A 133 0.67 29.78 -4.98
C ASP A 133 0.19 29.32 -3.59
N LYS A 134 -0.82 28.46 -3.57
CA LYS A 134 -1.31 27.83 -2.33
C LYS A 134 -0.17 27.04 -1.74
N GLU A 135 0.30 27.49 -0.58
CA GLU A 135 1.33 26.81 0.19
C GLU A 135 0.88 25.37 0.52
N VAL A 136 1.62 24.40 0.02
CA VAL A 136 1.39 22.99 0.34
C VAL A 136 1.99 22.70 1.71
N ILE A 137 1.19 22.17 2.63
CA ILE A 137 1.63 21.79 3.98
C ILE A 137 1.55 20.27 4.10
N VAL A 138 2.58 19.64 4.65
CA VAL A 138 2.52 18.25 5.09
C VAL A 138 2.19 18.19 6.58
N ASN A 139 1.26 17.32 6.95
CA ASN A 139 0.91 16.99 8.32
C ASN A 139 1.50 15.62 8.66
N ILE A 140 2.27 15.54 9.72
CA ILE A 140 2.89 14.29 10.17
C ILE A 140 1.81 13.36 10.75
N VAL A 141 1.72 12.14 10.20
CA VAL A 141 0.72 11.14 10.62
C VAL A 141 1.22 10.33 11.80
N ASP A 142 2.50 9.98 11.80
CA ASP A 142 3.14 9.25 12.90
C ASP A 142 4.54 9.83 13.15
N THR A 143 5.07 9.64 14.37
CA THR A 143 6.40 10.13 14.74
C THR A 143 7.44 9.63 13.75
N THR A 144 8.14 10.56 13.10
CA THR A 144 9.05 10.25 11.99
C THR A 144 10.34 11.07 12.04
N ASN A 145 11.32 10.66 11.27
CA ASN A 145 12.58 11.38 11.11
C ASN A 145 12.52 12.34 9.92
N LEU A 146 12.89 13.58 10.14
CA LEU A 146 13.19 14.56 9.10
C LEU A 146 14.67 14.51 8.77
N ARG A 147 15.03 14.39 7.48
CA ARG A 147 16.39 14.06 7.03
C ARG A 147 17.02 15.15 6.17
N LYS A 148 18.35 15.14 6.01
CA LYS A 148 19.09 16.09 5.16
C LYS A 148 18.83 15.93 3.66
N GLY A 149 18.34 14.75 3.23
CA GLY A 149 18.08 14.45 1.83
C GLY A 149 16.91 13.48 1.62
N PRO A 150 16.50 13.29 0.34
CA PRO A 150 15.36 12.48 -0.04
C PRO A 150 15.73 10.97 -0.09
N GLY A 151 15.91 10.35 1.07
CA GLY A 151 16.26 8.95 1.24
C GLY A 151 16.43 8.57 2.70
N LEU A 152 16.31 7.29 3.02
CA LEU A 152 16.45 6.77 4.38
C LEU A 152 17.91 6.72 4.85
N ASP A 153 18.85 6.80 3.94
CA ASP A 153 20.30 6.83 4.13
C ASP A 153 20.85 8.21 4.52
N TYR A 154 20.04 9.27 4.37
CA TYR A 154 20.46 10.60 4.75
C TYR A 154 20.36 10.79 6.26
N GLU A 155 21.32 11.59 6.80
CA GLU A 155 21.40 11.96 8.21
C GLU A 155 20.09 12.59 8.70
N ILE A 156 19.68 12.23 9.91
CA ILE A 156 18.52 12.78 10.59
C ILE A 156 18.81 14.20 11.05
N VAL A 157 18.01 15.16 10.61
CA VAL A 157 18.07 16.56 11.07
C VAL A 157 17.33 16.70 12.41
N THR A 158 16.11 16.16 12.47
CA THR A 158 15.25 16.20 13.66
C THR A 158 14.16 15.13 13.56
N LYS A 159 13.42 14.95 14.66
CA LYS A 159 12.20 14.14 14.69
C LYS A 159 10.97 15.03 14.66
N ALA A 160 9.99 14.65 13.86
CA ALA A 160 8.66 15.26 13.86
C ALA A 160 7.65 14.32 14.55
N ARG A 161 6.72 14.87 15.30
CA ARG A 161 5.67 14.14 16.01
C ARG A 161 4.38 14.13 15.20
N ALA A 162 3.56 13.11 15.42
CA ALA A 162 2.22 13.07 14.86
C ALA A 162 1.44 14.38 15.17
N GLY A 163 0.79 14.95 14.16
CA GLY A 163 0.06 16.21 14.24
C GLY A 163 0.90 17.47 13.97
N GLU A 164 2.23 17.40 13.93
CA GLU A 164 3.05 18.53 13.49
C GLU A 164 2.90 18.76 11.98
N SER A 165 3.02 20.01 11.55
CA SER A 165 2.79 20.44 10.18
C SER A 165 3.96 21.26 9.67
N PHE A 166 4.35 21.03 8.41
CA PHE A 166 5.49 21.68 7.78
C PHE A 166 5.15 22.15 6.37
N PRO A 167 5.49 23.42 6.01
CA PRO A 167 5.36 23.90 4.64
C PRO A 167 6.28 23.15 3.67
N VAL A 168 5.74 22.75 2.52
CA VAL A 168 6.50 22.08 1.46
C VAL A 168 7.23 23.09 0.60
N VAL A 169 8.53 22.93 0.46
CA VAL A 169 9.40 23.74 -0.39
C VAL A 169 9.54 23.10 -1.78
N SER A 170 9.69 21.78 -1.83
CA SER A 170 9.82 21.04 -3.09
C SER A 170 9.46 19.56 -2.90
N ILE A 171 9.28 18.84 -4.03
CA ILE A 171 9.00 17.42 -4.05
C ILE A 171 10.10 16.72 -4.85
N LYS A 172 10.69 15.66 -4.28
CA LYS A 172 11.69 14.83 -4.96
C LYS A 172 11.32 13.36 -4.81
N GLY A 173 10.73 12.79 -5.87
CA GLY A 173 10.22 11.42 -5.85
C GLY A 173 9.20 11.25 -4.73
N ASP A 174 9.44 10.31 -3.83
CA ASP A 174 8.58 10.02 -2.68
C ASP A 174 8.88 10.87 -1.43
N TRP A 175 9.62 11.99 -1.57
CA TRP A 175 10.03 12.84 -0.46
C TRP A 175 9.58 14.28 -0.64
N TYR A 176 9.04 14.87 0.43
CA TYR A 176 8.78 16.29 0.55
C TYR A 176 9.96 16.99 1.20
N GLN A 177 10.51 18.00 0.56
CA GLN A 177 11.38 18.97 1.22
C GLN A 177 10.48 19.98 1.94
N VAL A 178 10.68 20.14 3.22
CA VAL A 178 9.84 20.97 4.10
C VAL A 178 10.66 22.04 4.80
N SER A 179 10.04 23.17 5.10
CA SER A 179 10.65 24.23 5.94
C SER A 179 10.54 23.84 7.41
N LEU A 180 11.62 24.04 8.16
CA LEU A 180 11.64 23.80 9.60
C LEU A 180 11.35 25.09 10.38
N PRO A 181 10.61 25.04 11.52
CA PRO A 181 10.39 26.21 12.37
C PRO A 181 11.68 26.84 12.94
N SER A 182 12.72 26.01 13.10
CA SER A 182 14.06 26.44 13.53
C SER A 182 14.89 27.10 12.43
N GLY A 183 14.35 27.24 11.24
CA GLY A 183 15.05 27.64 10.01
C GLY A 183 15.70 26.48 9.26
N GLY A 184 15.90 26.67 7.94
CA GLY A 184 16.42 25.65 7.05
C GLY A 184 15.34 24.69 6.54
N THR A 185 15.78 23.59 5.90
CA THR A 185 14.88 22.59 5.31
C THR A 185 15.31 21.19 5.68
N ALA A 186 14.34 20.26 5.65
CA ALA A 186 14.58 18.82 5.77
C ALA A 186 13.65 18.06 4.84
N TYR A 187 13.90 16.76 4.68
CA TYR A 187 13.08 15.88 3.86
C TYR A 187 12.28 14.94 4.75
N VAL A 188 11.01 14.76 4.40
CA VAL A 188 10.10 13.79 5.00
C VAL A 188 9.49 12.92 3.91
N ALA A 189 9.36 11.63 4.17
CA ALA A 189 8.78 10.68 3.25
C ALA A 189 7.26 10.91 3.08
N ASN A 190 6.74 10.71 1.87
CA ASN A 190 5.33 10.92 1.55
C ASN A 190 4.39 9.95 2.28
N TRP A 191 4.86 8.76 2.64
CA TRP A 191 4.05 7.72 3.31
C TRP A 191 3.87 7.92 4.82
N VAL A 192 4.58 8.88 5.44
CA VAL A 192 4.43 9.24 6.86
C VAL A 192 3.78 10.61 7.06
N VAL A 193 3.25 11.19 6.00
CA VAL A 193 2.58 12.49 6.04
C VAL A 193 1.27 12.47 5.28
N ASN A 194 0.31 13.29 5.74
CA ASN A 194 -0.79 13.74 4.91
C ASN A 194 -0.45 15.11 4.34
N THR A 195 -0.50 15.26 3.02
CA THR A 195 -0.41 16.59 2.42
C THR A 195 -1.70 17.35 2.69
N GLY A 196 -1.69 18.16 3.73
CA GLY A 196 -2.67 19.20 3.90
C GLY A 196 -2.37 20.29 2.89
N VAL A 197 -3.22 20.47 1.87
CA VAL A 197 -3.31 21.78 1.25
C VAL A 197 -3.80 22.69 2.36
N ALA A 198 -3.08 23.78 2.66
CA ALA A 198 -3.56 24.79 3.60
C ALA A 198 -4.99 25.19 3.21
N SER A 199 -5.91 24.97 4.13
CA SER A 199 -7.36 25.00 3.98
C SER A 199 -7.96 23.86 3.15
N GLN A 200 -8.53 22.87 3.85
CA GLN A 200 -9.49 21.90 3.31
C GLN A 200 -10.79 22.60 2.80
N SER A 201 -10.83 23.92 2.78
CA SER A 201 -11.97 24.75 2.38
C SER A 201 -12.41 24.60 0.92
N GLY A 202 -11.81 23.67 0.17
CA GLY A 202 -12.17 23.38 -1.22
C GLY A 202 -12.23 21.90 -1.55
N SER A 203 -12.12 21.00 -0.55
CA SER A 203 -12.18 19.55 -0.78
C SER A 203 -13.47 19.15 -1.47
N LYS A 204 -13.36 18.28 -2.47
CA LYS A 204 -14.47 17.79 -3.28
C LYS A 204 -14.83 16.34 -2.95
N VAL A 205 -13.84 15.57 -2.52
CA VAL A 205 -13.95 14.14 -2.23
C VAL A 205 -13.64 13.91 -0.76
N TYR A 206 -14.47 13.10 -0.10
CA TYR A 206 -14.26 12.57 1.24
C TYR A 206 -14.19 11.06 1.17
N ILE A 207 -13.07 10.49 1.59
CA ILE A 207 -12.83 9.05 1.63
C ILE A 207 -12.90 8.62 3.09
N TYR A 208 -13.64 7.56 3.36
CA TYR A 208 -13.75 6.97 4.68
C TYR A 208 -13.85 5.44 4.59
N HIS A 209 -13.84 4.75 5.72
CA HIS A 209 -13.77 3.31 5.80
C HIS A 209 -14.65 2.84 6.96
N THR A 210 -15.92 2.56 6.71
CA THR A 210 -16.84 2.09 7.76
C THR A 210 -16.31 0.86 8.48
N HIS A 211 -15.66 -0.05 7.75
CA HIS A 211 -14.98 -1.22 8.27
C HIS A 211 -13.45 -1.08 8.17
N ASN A 212 -12.90 -0.08 8.84
CA ASN A 212 -11.53 0.40 8.66
C ASN A 212 -10.41 -0.63 8.94
N ARG A 213 -10.68 -1.73 9.65
CA ARG A 213 -9.70 -2.79 9.92
C ARG A 213 -9.74 -3.95 8.95
N GLU A 214 -10.60 -3.92 7.93
CA GLU A 214 -10.61 -4.92 6.86
C GLU A 214 -9.22 -5.08 6.24
N SER A 215 -8.74 -6.33 6.14
CA SER A 215 -7.39 -6.66 5.73
C SER A 215 -7.35 -7.89 4.81
N TRP A 216 -6.17 -8.41 4.50
CA TRP A 216 -5.94 -9.50 3.57
C TRP A 216 -5.21 -10.66 4.25
N LYS A 217 -5.53 -11.91 3.86
CA LYS A 217 -4.96 -13.13 4.47
C LYS A 217 -3.43 -13.17 4.46
N ASN A 218 -2.81 -12.58 3.46
CA ASN A 218 -1.35 -12.61 3.30
C ASN A 218 -0.58 -11.61 4.17
N VAL A 219 -1.27 -10.63 4.79
CA VAL A 219 -0.61 -9.58 5.60
C VAL A 219 -1.22 -9.41 6.99
N SER A 220 -2.47 -9.83 7.19
CA SER A 220 -3.13 -9.73 8.51
C SER A 220 -2.39 -10.52 9.57
N SER A 221 -2.22 -9.91 10.75
CA SER A 221 -1.71 -10.57 11.94
C SER A 221 -2.76 -11.48 12.61
N SER A 222 -4.03 -11.30 12.27
CA SER A 222 -5.16 -12.05 12.84
C SER A 222 -6.16 -12.43 11.74
N SER A 223 -6.23 -13.72 11.42
CA SER A 223 -7.28 -14.25 10.54
C SER A 223 -7.99 -15.41 11.22
N LYS A 224 -9.31 -15.28 11.41
CA LYS A 224 -10.18 -16.35 11.90
C LYS A 224 -11.30 -16.58 10.89
N GLY A 225 -11.22 -17.66 10.13
CA GLY A 225 -12.20 -17.96 9.09
C GLY A 225 -12.24 -16.89 7.99
N SER A 226 -13.41 -16.28 7.77
CA SER A 226 -13.62 -15.17 6.83
C SER A 226 -13.35 -13.78 7.43
N SER A 227 -13.16 -13.68 8.76
CA SER A 227 -12.77 -12.44 9.42
C SER A 227 -11.26 -12.27 9.33
N VAL A 228 -10.84 -11.32 8.52
CA VAL A 228 -9.44 -10.98 8.26
C VAL A 228 -9.29 -9.49 8.52
N ASP A 229 -8.90 -9.15 9.75
CA ASP A 229 -8.79 -7.78 10.21
C ASP A 229 -7.38 -7.50 10.74
N ASP A 230 -6.91 -6.29 10.55
CA ASP A 230 -5.62 -5.85 11.08
C ASP A 230 -5.67 -4.36 11.46
N PRO A 231 -5.19 -3.96 12.65
CA PRO A 231 -5.24 -2.57 13.07
C PRO A 231 -4.24 -1.66 12.33
N LYS A 232 -3.24 -2.22 11.64
CA LYS A 232 -2.16 -1.46 10.98
C LYS A 232 -2.16 -1.64 9.46
N VAL A 233 -2.26 -2.89 8.98
CA VAL A 233 -2.21 -3.20 7.54
C VAL A 233 -3.61 -3.54 7.05
N ASN A 234 -4.36 -2.56 6.63
CA ASN A 234 -5.79 -2.67 6.34
C ASN A 234 -6.23 -1.76 5.20
N ILE A 235 -7.52 -1.74 4.93
CA ILE A 235 -8.14 -1.05 3.80
C ILE A 235 -7.91 0.47 3.81
N THR A 236 -7.59 1.08 4.95
CA THR A 236 -7.28 2.52 5.03
C THR A 236 -6.07 2.91 4.20
N LEU A 237 -5.13 1.98 3.96
CA LEU A 237 -3.99 2.20 3.07
C LEU A 237 -4.43 2.39 1.61
N VAL A 238 -5.49 1.70 1.19
CA VAL A 238 -6.08 1.85 -0.15
C VAL A 238 -6.76 3.21 -0.29
N GLY A 239 -7.52 3.64 0.72
CA GLY A 239 -8.13 4.97 0.74
C GLY A 239 -7.08 6.10 0.72
N LYS A 240 -5.97 5.95 1.45
CA LYS A 240 -4.85 6.90 1.42
C LYS A 240 -4.20 6.98 0.03
N GLN A 241 -3.93 5.84 -0.60
CA GLN A 241 -3.41 5.79 -1.98
C GLN A 241 -4.36 6.46 -2.97
N LEU A 242 -5.67 6.19 -2.86
CA LEU A 242 -6.68 6.83 -3.70
C LEU A 242 -6.66 8.35 -3.52
N ALA A 243 -6.65 8.83 -2.29
CA ALA A 243 -6.60 10.28 -2.00
C ALA A 243 -5.36 10.95 -2.60
N GLN A 244 -4.18 10.37 -2.41
CA GLN A 244 -2.93 10.86 -2.98
C GLN A 244 -2.99 10.92 -4.51
N SER A 245 -3.54 9.86 -5.13
CA SER A 245 -3.68 9.79 -6.59
C SER A 245 -4.66 10.84 -7.13
N LEU A 246 -5.76 11.11 -6.42
CA LEU A 246 -6.72 12.17 -6.77
C LEU A 246 -6.13 13.56 -6.59
N GLN A 247 -5.41 13.80 -5.50
CA GLN A 247 -4.72 15.08 -5.23
C GLN A 247 -3.67 15.38 -6.30
N LYS A 248 -2.86 14.40 -6.71
CA LYS A 248 -1.90 14.51 -7.83
C LYS A 248 -2.59 14.90 -9.15
N LYS A 249 -3.87 14.58 -9.31
CA LYS A 249 -4.69 14.94 -10.49
C LYS A 249 -5.45 16.27 -10.33
N GLY A 250 -5.18 17.00 -9.25
CA GLY A 250 -5.78 18.30 -8.97
C GLY A 250 -7.20 18.21 -8.40
N ILE A 251 -7.59 17.08 -7.81
CA ILE A 251 -8.88 16.89 -7.15
C ILE A 251 -8.67 16.92 -5.64
N PRO A 252 -9.03 18.00 -4.94
CA PRO A 252 -8.86 18.13 -3.51
C PRO A 252 -9.66 17.05 -2.77
N THR A 253 -8.99 16.22 -2.00
CA THR A 253 -9.54 15.02 -1.36
C THR A 253 -9.14 14.98 0.11
N MET A 254 -10.10 14.65 0.97
CA MET A 254 -9.91 14.39 2.40
C MET A 254 -10.02 12.90 2.68
N VAL A 255 -9.31 12.42 3.70
CA VAL A 255 -9.44 11.07 4.23
C VAL A 255 -9.84 11.13 5.69
N GLU A 256 -10.83 10.32 6.08
CA GLU A 256 -11.18 10.08 7.47
C GLU A 256 -10.21 9.04 8.07
N GLU A 257 -9.59 9.41 9.18
CA GLU A 257 -8.59 8.59 9.85
C GLU A 257 -9.10 7.90 11.13
N THR A 258 -10.37 8.12 11.48
CA THR A 258 -10.97 7.53 12.68
C THR A 258 -10.98 6.01 12.60
N ASP A 259 -10.44 5.36 13.61
CA ASP A 259 -10.63 3.92 13.82
C ASP A 259 -12.02 3.66 14.39
N PHE A 260 -13.00 3.45 13.49
CA PHE A 260 -14.39 3.16 13.90
C PHE A 260 -14.50 1.84 14.67
N THR A 261 -13.67 0.85 14.35
CA THR A 261 -13.64 -0.41 15.11
C THR A 261 -13.20 -0.20 16.55
N ALA A 262 -12.17 0.64 16.78
CA ALA A 262 -11.78 1.01 18.14
C ALA A 262 -12.92 1.73 18.88
N ARG A 263 -13.58 2.69 18.22
CA ARG A 263 -14.73 3.41 18.82
C ARG A 263 -15.90 2.49 19.17
N LEU A 264 -16.25 1.54 18.31
CA LEU A 264 -17.27 0.55 18.62
C LEU A 264 -16.91 -0.24 19.87
N ASN A 265 -15.65 -0.70 19.97
CA ASN A 265 -15.16 -1.46 21.12
C ASN A 265 -15.17 -0.62 22.41
N GLU A 266 -14.72 0.62 22.39
CA GLU A 266 -14.73 1.55 23.52
C GLU A 266 -16.16 1.80 24.03
N GLN A 267 -17.09 1.98 23.12
CA GLN A 267 -18.51 2.23 23.43
C GLN A 267 -19.30 0.93 23.68
N LYS A 268 -18.67 -0.25 23.56
CA LYS A 268 -19.32 -1.57 23.66
C LYS A 268 -20.49 -1.74 22.69
N LEU A 269 -20.38 -1.15 21.50
CA LEU A 269 -21.36 -1.25 20.43
C LEU A 269 -21.06 -2.48 19.56
N SER A 270 -22.12 -3.05 18.98
CA SER A 270 -21.97 -4.15 18.03
C SER A 270 -21.45 -3.67 16.67
N TYR A 271 -20.85 -4.57 15.90
CA TYR A 271 -20.35 -4.31 14.55
C TYR A 271 -21.45 -3.78 13.60
N THR A 272 -22.71 -4.13 13.84
CA THR A 272 -23.87 -3.62 13.08
C THR A 272 -24.06 -2.10 13.19
N GLN A 273 -23.46 -1.47 14.19
CA GLN A 273 -23.50 0.00 14.40
C GLN A 273 -22.37 0.74 13.64
N ALA A 274 -21.52 0.04 12.88
CA ALA A 274 -20.39 0.66 12.20
C ALA A 274 -20.81 1.78 11.25
N TYR A 275 -21.91 1.59 10.48
CA TYR A 275 -22.45 2.62 9.60
C TYR A 275 -22.96 3.85 10.37
N ASN A 276 -23.52 3.66 11.55
CA ASN A 276 -23.95 4.79 12.40
C ASN A 276 -22.73 5.59 12.90
N GLU A 277 -21.63 4.92 13.26
CA GLU A 277 -20.41 5.60 13.69
C GLU A 277 -19.72 6.35 12.55
N SER A 278 -19.59 5.72 11.38
CA SER A 278 -19.01 6.38 10.20
C SER A 278 -19.90 7.55 9.71
N ARG A 279 -21.23 7.42 9.83
CA ARG A 279 -22.16 8.52 9.49
C ARG A 279 -21.91 9.77 10.31
N LYS A 280 -21.60 9.66 11.60
CA LYS A 280 -21.26 10.81 12.45
C LYS A 280 -20.05 11.59 11.91
N ALA A 281 -19.03 10.86 11.41
CA ALA A 281 -17.86 11.49 10.81
C ALA A 281 -18.19 12.16 9.47
N VAL A 282 -18.98 11.49 8.61
CA VAL A 282 -19.46 12.06 7.35
C VAL A 282 -20.25 13.34 7.59
N ASP A 283 -21.23 13.33 8.51
CA ASP A 283 -22.05 14.50 8.84
C ASP A 283 -21.21 15.66 9.40
N LYS A 284 -20.19 15.35 10.21
CA LYS A 284 -19.24 16.35 10.70
C LYS A 284 -18.41 16.96 9.55
N ALA A 285 -17.90 16.12 8.64
CA ALA A 285 -17.14 16.58 7.49
C ALA A 285 -17.99 17.49 6.58
N MET A 286 -19.23 17.11 6.29
CA MET A 286 -20.16 17.92 5.50
C MET A 286 -20.44 19.29 6.12
N LYS A 287 -20.66 19.34 7.45
CA LYS A 287 -20.87 20.61 8.18
C LYS A 287 -19.63 21.52 8.11
N SER A 288 -18.45 20.96 8.15
CA SER A 288 -17.19 21.71 8.13
C SER A 288 -16.70 22.06 6.74
N HIS A 289 -17.16 21.35 5.70
CA HIS A 289 -16.68 21.45 4.32
C HIS A 289 -17.83 21.40 3.31
N ALA A 290 -18.50 22.51 3.13
CA ALA A 290 -19.66 22.63 2.21
C ALA A 290 -19.34 22.33 0.72
N SER A 291 -18.07 22.26 0.36
CA SER A 291 -17.61 21.95 -0.99
C SER A 291 -17.57 20.44 -1.30
N LEU A 292 -17.73 19.57 -0.29
CA LEU A 292 -17.75 18.12 -0.48
C LEU A 292 -18.96 17.71 -1.32
N SER A 293 -18.73 16.90 -2.33
CA SER A 293 -19.76 16.43 -3.26
C SER A 293 -19.67 14.93 -3.51
N TYR A 294 -18.51 14.32 -3.27
CA TYR A 294 -18.25 12.91 -3.48
C TYR A 294 -17.80 12.26 -2.18
N PHE A 295 -18.39 11.09 -1.86
CA PHE A 295 -18.15 10.36 -0.62
C PHE A 295 -17.88 8.89 -0.96
N PHE A 296 -16.68 8.41 -0.68
CA PHE A 296 -16.28 7.05 -1.00
C PHE A 296 -16.03 6.27 0.27
N ASP A 297 -16.88 5.29 0.54
CA ASP A 297 -16.68 4.28 1.57
C ASP A 297 -15.89 3.12 0.99
N ILE A 298 -14.65 2.98 1.40
CA ILE A 298 -13.72 2.02 0.82
C ILE A 298 -13.67 0.76 1.67
N HIS A 299 -13.97 -0.37 1.04
CA HIS A 299 -14.04 -1.70 1.61
C HIS A 299 -13.21 -2.70 0.80
N ARG A 300 -13.03 -3.89 1.35
CA ARG A 300 -12.69 -5.10 0.61
C ARG A 300 -13.80 -6.13 0.77
N ASP A 301 -14.11 -6.87 -0.28
CA ASP A 301 -15.13 -7.92 -0.27
C ASP A 301 -14.70 -9.13 0.60
N ALA A 302 -15.66 -9.95 0.96
CA ALA A 302 -15.50 -11.14 1.78
C ALA A 302 -14.58 -12.21 1.14
N ASP A 303 -14.71 -13.48 1.54
CA ASP A 303 -13.94 -14.61 1.00
C ASP A 303 -14.43 -15.01 -0.40
N VAL A 304 -14.20 -14.13 -1.36
CA VAL A 304 -14.49 -14.37 -2.77
C VAL A 304 -13.25 -14.98 -3.42
N PRO A 305 -13.41 -16.02 -4.26
CA PRO A 305 -12.27 -16.63 -4.97
C PRO A 305 -11.45 -15.62 -5.75
N ARG A 306 -10.13 -15.76 -5.69
CA ARG A 306 -9.17 -14.87 -6.39
C ARG A 306 -9.44 -14.74 -7.89
N SER A 307 -9.90 -15.82 -8.54
CA SER A 307 -10.31 -15.81 -9.96
C SER A 307 -11.45 -14.83 -10.28
N LYS A 308 -12.23 -14.41 -9.28
CA LYS A 308 -13.30 -13.42 -9.41
C LYS A 308 -12.88 -12.02 -9.02
N THR A 309 -11.83 -11.89 -8.22
CA THR A 309 -11.40 -10.62 -7.63
C THR A 309 -10.04 -10.12 -8.15
N THR A 310 -9.45 -10.80 -9.12
CA THR A 310 -8.14 -10.44 -9.69
C THR A 310 -8.19 -10.41 -11.22
N VAL A 311 -7.45 -9.46 -11.82
CA VAL A 311 -7.25 -9.37 -13.27
C VAL A 311 -5.83 -8.90 -13.57
N THR A 312 -5.25 -9.39 -14.66
CA THR A 312 -3.96 -8.91 -15.18
C THR A 312 -4.19 -8.15 -16.48
N ILE A 313 -3.73 -6.89 -16.51
CA ILE A 313 -3.87 -5.98 -17.66
C ILE A 313 -2.47 -5.48 -18.00
N ASN A 314 -2.00 -5.72 -19.21
CA ASN A 314 -0.67 -5.30 -19.67
C ASN A 314 0.47 -5.73 -18.73
N GLY A 315 0.40 -6.96 -18.21
CA GLY A 315 1.41 -7.52 -17.30
C GLY A 315 1.34 -7.03 -15.84
N LYS A 316 0.42 -6.12 -15.52
CA LYS A 316 0.20 -5.61 -14.16
C LYS A 316 -1.07 -6.23 -13.57
N THR A 317 -0.98 -6.74 -12.34
CA THR A 317 -2.09 -7.43 -11.66
C THR A 317 -2.85 -6.46 -10.77
N TYR A 318 -4.17 -6.45 -10.88
CA TYR A 318 -5.09 -5.57 -10.17
C TYR A 318 -6.08 -6.39 -9.33
N ALA A 319 -6.45 -5.88 -8.17
CA ALA A 319 -7.67 -6.30 -7.51
C ALA A 319 -8.87 -5.76 -8.28
N ARG A 320 -9.89 -6.59 -8.53
CA ARG A 320 -11.08 -6.12 -9.25
C ARG A 320 -12.00 -5.35 -8.30
N ILE A 321 -12.50 -4.21 -8.77
CA ILE A 321 -13.38 -3.34 -8.00
C ILE A 321 -14.86 -3.63 -8.26
N MET A 322 -15.72 -3.53 -7.24
CA MET A 322 -17.17 -3.60 -7.34
C MET A 322 -17.81 -2.37 -6.70
N PHE A 323 -18.84 -1.85 -7.34
CA PHE A 323 -19.67 -0.78 -6.80
C PHE A 323 -20.87 -1.39 -6.10
N VAL A 324 -21.14 -0.99 -4.86
CA VAL A 324 -22.33 -1.42 -4.12
C VAL A 324 -23.25 -0.23 -3.90
N ILE A 325 -24.48 -0.37 -4.32
CA ILE A 325 -25.54 0.64 -4.18
C ILE A 325 -26.65 0.09 -3.30
N GLY A 326 -27.02 0.84 -2.28
CA GLY A 326 -28.12 0.49 -1.39
C GLY A 326 -29.43 1.09 -1.86
N ASP A 327 -30.47 0.26 -2.04
CA ASP A 327 -31.77 0.70 -2.57
C ASP A 327 -32.72 1.29 -1.52
N ALA A 328 -32.38 1.19 -0.23
CA ALA A 328 -33.10 1.89 0.85
C ALA A 328 -32.79 3.40 0.89
N ASN A 329 -31.74 3.84 0.19
CA ASN A 329 -31.42 5.25 0.01
C ASN A 329 -32.42 5.90 -0.96
N PRO A 330 -33.10 7.01 -0.60
CA PRO A 330 -34.06 7.68 -1.47
C PRO A 330 -33.49 8.13 -2.82
N THR A 331 -32.21 8.44 -2.87
CA THR A 331 -31.50 8.90 -4.09
C THR A 331 -30.66 7.79 -4.76
N TYR A 332 -30.92 6.52 -4.46
CA TYR A 332 -30.09 5.41 -4.94
C TYR A 332 -29.97 5.34 -6.48
N LYS A 333 -30.98 5.79 -7.21
CA LYS A 333 -30.96 5.83 -8.68
C LYS A 333 -29.87 6.77 -9.21
N GLU A 334 -29.67 7.91 -8.55
CA GLU A 334 -28.63 8.87 -8.92
C GLU A 334 -27.23 8.33 -8.54
N ASN A 335 -27.09 7.71 -7.35
CA ASN A 335 -25.85 7.04 -6.97
C ASN A 335 -25.52 5.89 -7.95
N LYS A 336 -26.55 5.12 -8.37
CA LYS A 336 -26.36 4.07 -9.36
C LYS A 336 -25.93 4.62 -10.72
N LYS A 337 -26.54 5.68 -11.20
CA LYS A 337 -26.17 6.36 -12.46
C LYS A 337 -24.70 6.83 -12.42
N PHE A 338 -24.27 7.38 -11.30
CA PHE A 338 -22.88 7.77 -11.10
C PHE A 338 -21.94 6.53 -11.10
N ALA A 339 -22.32 5.45 -10.38
CA ALA A 339 -21.56 4.21 -10.38
C ALA A 339 -21.47 3.57 -11.78
N ASP A 340 -22.58 3.56 -12.53
CA ASP A 340 -22.63 3.02 -13.89
C ASP A 340 -21.70 3.79 -14.84
N ALA A 341 -21.65 5.12 -14.75
CA ALA A 341 -20.74 5.94 -15.53
C ALA A 341 -19.26 5.63 -15.25
N LEU A 342 -18.89 5.50 -13.97
CA LEU A 342 -17.52 5.12 -13.59
C LEU A 342 -17.20 3.68 -14.00
N ASN A 343 -18.15 2.76 -13.88
CA ASN A 343 -18.01 1.37 -14.30
C ASN A 343 -17.74 1.27 -15.81
N GLU A 344 -18.44 2.04 -16.61
CA GLU A 344 -18.23 2.10 -18.07
C GLU A 344 -16.83 2.60 -18.40
N LEU A 345 -16.41 3.72 -17.79
CA LEU A 345 -15.07 4.28 -18.00
C LEU A 345 -13.96 3.33 -17.53
N LEU A 346 -14.15 2.63 -16.38
CA LEU A 346 -13.22 1.62 -15.90
C LEU A 346 -13.06 0.49 -16.91
N ASN A 347 -14.15 -0.07 -17.42
CA ASN A 347 -14.11 -1.16 -18.39
C ASN A 347 -13.48 -0.73 -19.72
N LYS A 348 -13.69 0.52 -20.13
CA LYS A 348 -13.08 1.08 -21.32
C LYS A 348 -11.56 1.22 -21.18
N LYS A 349 -11.10 1.74 -20.05
CA LYS A 349 -9.68 2.07 -19.82
C LYS A 349 -8.86 0.92 -19.27
N TYR A 350 -9.48 0.11 -18.43
CA TYR A 350 -8.89 -1.05 -17.74
C TYR A 350 -9.80 -2.28 -17.91
N PRO A 351 -9.82 -2.93 -19.08
CA PRO A 351 -10.76 -4.02 -19.38
C PRO A 351 -10.70 -5.15 -18.34
N GLY A 352 -11.86 -5.45 -17.75
CA GLY A 352 -11.99 -6.51 -16.75
C GLY A 352 -11.66 -6.12 -15.31
N ILE A 353 -11.22 -4.89 -15.02
CA ILE A 353 -10.94 -4.44 -13.64
C ILE A 353 -12.23 -4.31 -12.82
N SER A 354 -13.34 -3.93 -13.46
CA SER A 354 -14.61 -3.83 -12.75
C SER A 354 -15.35 -5.17 -12.67
N ARG A 355 -15.98 -5.40 -11.51
CA ARG A 355 -16.93 -6.49 -11.27
C ARG A 355 -18.38 -6.04 -11.50
N GLY A 356 -18.59 -4.77 -11.87
CA GLY A 356 -19.90 -4.17 -12.12
C GLY A 356 -20.46 -3.41 -10.93
N VAL A 357 -21.76 -3.06 -11.09
CA VAL A 357 -22.54 -2.33 -10.09
C VAL A 357 -23.57 -3.29 -9.51
N LEU A 358 -23.51 -3.53 -8.20
CA LEU A 358 -24.41 -4.39 -7.46
C LEU A 358 -25.36 -3.54 -6.61
N THR A 359 -26.66 -3.68 -6.83
CA THR A 359 -27.67 -3.08 -5.95
C THR A 359 -28.04 -4.07 -4.85
N LYS A 360 -28.00 -3.62 -3.59
CA LYS A 360 -28.36 -4.42 -2.39
C LYS A 360 -29.57 -3.80 -1.70
N SER A 361 -30.53 -4.67 -1.35
CA SER A 361 -31.70 -4.32 -0.57
C SER A 361 -31.51 -4.58 0.93
N ALA A 362 -32.47 -4.16 1.75
CA ALA A 362 -32.46 -4.33 3.21
C ALA A 362 -32.32 -5.79 3.68
N HIS A 363 -32.66 -6.77 2.83
CA HIS A 363 -32.46 -8.19 3.12
C HIS A 363 -31.01 -8.66 2.93
N GLN A 364 -30.16 -7.82 2.32
CA GLN A 364 -28.78 -8.17 1.94
C GLN A 364 -27.72 -7.33 2.67
N GLY A 365 -28.11 -6.55 3.68
CA GLY A 365 -27.21 -5.71 4.46
C GLY A 365 -27.85 -4.41 4.95
N ASN A 366 -27.06 -3.38 5.17
CA ASN A 366 -27.53 -2.06 5.62
C ASN A 366 -28.47 -1.39 4.61
N ALA A 367 -28.25 -1.61 3.32
CA ALA A 367 -29.01 -1.10 2.18
C ALA A 367 -29.03 0.44 2.02
N GLU A 368 -28.48 1.20 2.95
CA GLU A 368 -28.34 2.67 2.88
C GLU A 368 -26.87 3.07 2.67
N TYR A 369 -25.96 2.42 3.40
CA TYR A 369 -24.50 2.59 3.26
C TYR A 369 -24.02 4.04 3.30
N ASN A 370 -24.68 4.91 4.08
CA ASN A 370 -24.44 6.35 4.14
C ASN A 370 -24.55 7.08 2.78
N GLN A 371 -25.20 6.46 1.77
CA GLN A 371 -25.23 6.99 0.41
C GLN A 371 -26.26 8.12 0.23
N SER A 372 -27.20 8.27 1.16
CA SER A 372 -28.17 9.38 1.12
C SER A 372 -27.55 10.77 1.29
N VAL A 373 -26.27 10.86 1.70
CA VAL A 373 -25.61 12.15 1.93
C VAL A 373 -25.30 12.92 0.64
N SER A 374 -25.15 12.22 -0.50
CA SER A 374 -24.89 12.84 -1.80
C SER A 374 -25.18 11.87 -2.95
N ASN A 375 -25.60 12.40 -4.10
CA ASN A 375 -25.69 11.63 -5.35
C ASN A 375 -24.31 11.12 -5.82
N GLY A 376 -23.22 11.69 -5.31
CA GLY A 376 -21.84 11.25 -5.54
C GLY A 376 -21.28 10.30 -4.48
N SER A 377 -22.16 9.64 -3.70
CA SER A 377 -21.74 8.67 -2.66
C SER A 377 -21.70 7.26 -3.22
N LEU A 378 -20.62 6.53 -2.93
CA LEU A 378 -20.40 5.15 -3.36
C LEU A 378 -19.81 4.31 -2.22
N LEU A 379 -20.18 3.05 -2.15
CA LEU A 379 -19.42 2.01 -1.47
C LEU A 379 -18.64 1.23 -2.52
N LEU A 380 -17.34 1.08 -2.30
CA LEU A 380 -16.41 0.49 -3.24
C LEU A 380 -15.69 -0.70 -2.59
N GLU A 381 -15.90 -1.90 -3.15
CA GLU A 381 -15.22 -3.12 -2.74
C GLU A 381 -13.96 -3.32 -3.59
N PHE A 382 -12.79 -3.17 -3.00
CA PHE A 382 -11.50 -3.41 -3.63
C PHE A 382 -11.06 -4.86 -3.41
N GLY A 383 -11.21 -5.71 -4.42
CA GLY A 383 -10.86 -7.13 -4.33
C GLY A 383 -11.64 -7.87 -3.24
N GLY A 384 -10.98 -8.80 -2.56
CA GLY A 384 -11.47 -9.56 -1.42
C GLY A 384 -10.29 -10.00 -0.54
N ILE A 385 -10.56 -10.76 0.54
CA ILE A 385 -9.53 -11.17 1.52
C ILE A 385 -8.37 -11.98 0.92
N ASN A 386 -8.52 -12.52 -0.26
CA ASN A 386 -7.49 -13.31 -0.96
C ASN A 386 -6.61 -12.48 -1.91
N ASN A 387 -6.88 -11.18 -2.07
CA ASN A 387 -6.04 -10.26 -2.84
C ASN A 387 -4.82 -9.81 -2.02
N THR A 388 -3.88 -9.16 -2.68
CA THR A 388 -2.74 -8.52 -2.01
C THR A 388 -3.00 -7.03 -1.83
N LEU A 389 -2.35 -6.42 -0.83
CA LEU A 389 -2.38 -4.96 -0.66
C LEU A 389 -1.91 -4.26 -1.96
N GLN A 390 -0.83 -4.75 -2.58
CA GLN A 390 -0.28 -4.16 -3.82
C GLN A 390 -1.30 -4.14 -4.96
N GLU A 391 -2.06 -5.23 -5.17
CA GLU A 391 -3.12 -5.27 -6.18
C GLU A 391 -4.20 -4.21 -5.92
N ASN A 392 -4.54 -4.00 -4.65
CA ASN A 392 -5.52 -3.01 -4.24
C ASN A 392 -5.02 -1.57 -4.41
N LEU A 393 -3.76 -1.30 -4.07
CA LEU A 393 -3.13 0.01 -4.30
C LEU A 393 -3.09 0.36 -5.79
N GLN A 394 -2.77 -0.61 -6.65
CA GLN A 394 -2.78 -0.44 -8.10
C GLN A 394 -4.19 -0.13 -8.64
N THR A 395 -5.20 -0.75 -8.06
CA THR A 395 -6.60 -0.49 -8.42
C THR A 395 -7.06 0.89 -7.95
N ALA A 396 -6.58 1.35 -6.80
CA ALA A 396 -6.85 2.72 -6.33
C ALA A 396 -6.29 3.78 -7.30
N GLU A 397 -5.10 3.56 -7.85
CA GLU A 397 -4.53 4.42 -8.90
C GLU A 397 -5.39 4.42 -10.17
N ALA A 398 -5.78 3.22 -10.65
CA ALA A 398 -6.63 3.09 -11.83
C ALA A 398 -8.00 3.75 -11.64
N PHE A 399 -8.62 3.58 -10.46
CA PHE A 399 -9.87 4.25 -10.11
C PHE A 399 -9.71 5.78 -10.06
N ALA A 400 -8.61 6.28 -9.48
CA ALA A 400 -8.31 7.71 -9.47
C ALA A 400 -8.17 8.29 -10.89
N ASP A 401 -7.57 7.54 -11.82
CA ASP A 401 -7.45 7.94 -13.24
C ASP A 401 -8.83 8.10 -13.88
N VAL A 402 -9.71 7.13 -13.65
CA VAL A 402 -11.06 7.12 -14.22
C VAL A 402 -11.94 8.18 -13.58
N PHE A 403 -11.90 8.30 -12.25
CA PHE A 403 -12.66 9.34 -11.57
C PHE A 403 -12.22 10.74 -11.99
N ALA A 404 -10.92 10.98 -12.20
CA ALA A 404 -10.42 12.27 -12.67
C ALA A 404 -10.89 12.59 -14.09
N GLU A 405 -11.01 11.60 -14.97
CA GLU A 405 -11.57 11.74 -16.31
C GLU A 405 -13.07 12.12 -16.22
N TYR A 406 -13.85 11.36 -15.44
CA TYR A 406 -15.25 11.67 -15.16
C TYR A 406 -15.43 13.08 -14.58
N TYR A 407 -14.66 13.42 -13.56
CA TYR A 407 -14.73 14.73 -12.88
C TYR A 407 -14.45 15.91 -13.81
N LYS A 408 -13.58 15.72 -14.80
CA LYS A 408 -13.31 16.73 -15.83
C LYS A 408 -14.43 16.84 -16.87
N SER A 409 -15.10 15.74 -17.18
CA SER A 409 -16.16 15.71 -18.21
C SER A 409 -17.46 16.40 -17.78
N ILE A 410 -17.66 16.60 -16.47
CA ILE A 410 -18.86 17.23 -15.90
C ILE A 410 -18.65 18.69 -15.47
N LYS A 411 -17.44 19.23 -15.64
CA LYS A 411 -17.10 20.64 -15.45
C LYS A 411 -17.27 21.42 -16.75
#